data_649a22476d9d340fb52067e280030bf9
#
_entry.id   649a22476d9d340fb52067e280030bf9
#
_cell.length_a   1.000
_cell.length_b   1.000
_cell.length_c   1.000
_cell.angle_alpha   90.00
_cell.angle_beta   90.00
_cell.angle_gamma   90.00
#
_symmetry.space_group_name_H-M   'P 1'
#
loop_
_entity.id
_entity.type
_entity.pdbx_description
1 polymer ?
#
loop_
_entity_poly.entity_id
_entity_poly.type
_entity_poly.pdbx_seq_one_letter_code
_entity_poly.pdbx_strand_id
1 'polypeptide(L)'
;MVSSEFIERILDQGYLWGLADSEMQHALVESLKYNETYVMPFWSKESGLAKICTDDWQDYKPVKITFDSFLDDWLVGMHNDLLLIGLDWDTNLSGEEYEPLDILEYIEGYMNGVSVE
;
A
#
# COMPACT_ATOMS: atom_id res chain seq x y z
N MET A 1 12.10 2.11 7.26
CA MET A 1 12.73 2.05 5.93
C MET A 1 11.88 1.20 4.98
N VAL A 2 11.70 1.65 3.75
CA VAL A 2 10.91 0.90 2.77
C VAL A 2 11.65 -0.38 2.37
N SER A 3 10.91 -1.50 2.30
CA SER A 3 11.48 -2.77 1.90
C SER A 3 11.78 -2.78 0.40
N SER A 4 13.04 -3.04 0.03
CA SER A 4 13.42 -3.16 -1.37
C SER A 4 12.73 -4.37 -2.02
N GLU A 5 12.41 -5.39 -1.25
CA GLU A 5 11.70 -6.57 -1.77
C GLU A 5 10.31 -6.22 -2.26
N PHE A 6 9.61 -5.33 -1.55
CA PHE A 6 8.30 -4.84 -1.98
C PHE A 6 8.42 -4.14 -3.33
N ILE A 7 9.36 -3.22 -3.44
CA ILE A 7 9.56 -2.43 -4.66
C ILE A 7 9.95 -3.32 -5.83
N GLU A 8 10.91 -4.22 -5.62
CA GLU A 8 11.35 -5.15 -6.66
C GLU A 8 10.21 -6.02 -7.16
N ARG A 9 9.38 -6.51 -6.24
CA ARG A 9 8.27 -7.39 -6.60
C ARG A 9 7.23 -6.66 -7.44
N ILE A 10 6.83 -5.45 -7.03
CA ILE A 10 5.81 -4.72 -7.80
C ILE A 10 6.33 -4.23 -9.15
N LEU A 11 7.63 -3.92 -9.25
CA LEU A 11 8.23 -3.57 -10.53
C LEU A 11 8.28 -4.78 -11.46
N ASP A 12 8.66 -5.92 -10.92
CA ASP A 12 8.82 -7.16 -11.68
C ASP A 12 7.49 -7.69 -12.20
N GLN A 13 6.47 -7.70 -11.35
CA GLN A 13 5.16 -8.23 -11.72
C GLN A 13 4.22 -7.21 -12.38
N GLY A 14 4.45 -5.92 -12.16
CA GLY A 14 3.66 -4.86 -12.80
C GLY A 14 2.36 -4.51 -12.09
N TYR A 15 2.13 -5.00 -10.88
CA TYR A 15 0.91 -4.74 -10.11
C TYR A 15 1.13 -4.99 -8.63
N LEU A 16 0.17 -4.55 -7.85
CA LEU A 16 0.13 -4.82 -6.42
C LEU A 16 -1.34 -4.99 -6.01
N TRP A 17 -1.58 -5.18 -4.71
CA TRP A 17 -2.92 -5.49 -4.20
C TRP A 17 -3.33 -4.52 -3.12
N GLY A 18 -4.61 -4.13 -3.14
CA GLY A 18 -5.27 -3.43 -2.05
C GLY A 18 -6.44 -4.26 -1.56
N LEU A 19 -7.15 -3.77 -0.56
CA LEU A 19 -8.38 -4.36 -0.08
C LEU A 19 -9.50 -3.35 -0.24
N ALA A 20 -10.61 -3.77 -0.85
CA ALA A 20 -11.76 -2.90 -1.06
C ALA A 20 -13.05 -3.64 -0.74
N ASP A 21 -14.07 -2.89 -0.33
CA ASP A 21 -15.39 -3.44 -0.07
C ASP A 21 -16.22 -3.53 -1.35
N SER A 22 -17.50 -3.89 -1.23
CA SER A 22 -18.39 -4.05 -2.39
C SER A 22 -18.64 -2.74 -3.13
N GLU A 23 -18.40 -1.61 -2.48
CA GLU A 23 -18.56 -0.29 -3.10
C GLU A 23 -17.24 0.25 -3.63
N MET A 24 -16.22 -0.58 -3.66
CA MET A 24 -14.85 -0.24 -4.09
C MET A 24 -14.18 0.81 -3.21
N GLN A 25 -14.57 0.88 -1.96
CA GLN A 25 -13.90 1.73 -0.98
C GLN A 25 -12.76 0.94 -0.34
N HIS A 26 -11.56 1.48 -0.44
CA HIS A 26 -10.38 0.81 0.06
C HIS A 26 -10.27 0.88 1.57
N ALA A 27 -9.68 -0.15 2.17
CA ALA A 27 -9.51 -0.26 3.60
C ALA A 27 -8.66 0.88 4.14
N LEU A 28 -9.12 1.49 5.21
CA LEU A 28 -8.38 2.52 5.94
C LEU A 28 -8.30 2.10 7.40
N VAL A 29 -7.10 2.21 7.97
CA VAL A 29 -6.83 1.83 9.35
C VAL A 29 -6.29 3.05 10.07
N GLU A 30 -6.68 3.27 11.31
CA GLU A 30 -6.17 4.40 12.09
C GLU A 30 -4.66 4.29 12.27
N SER A 31 -3.97 5.41 12.09
CA SER A 31 -2.54 5.47 12.27
C SER A 31 -2.18 5.22 13.75
N LEU A 32 -1.11 4.45 13.96
CA LEU A 32 -0.56 4.25 15.30
C LEU A 32 0.43 5.35 15.69
N LYS A 33 0.83 6.17 14.73
CA LYS A 33 1.79 7.25 14.94
C LYS A 33 1.14 8.61 15.14
N TYR A 34 0.06 8.88 14.42
CA TYR A 34 -0.54 10.21 14.36
C TYR A 34 -2.03 10.15 14.66
N ASN A 35 -2.50 11.10 15.45
CA ASN A 35 -3.93 11.22 15.77
C ASN A 35 -4.70 11.69 14.54
N GLU A 36 -5.92 11.20 14.39
CA GLU A 36 -6.85 11.60 13.32
C GLU A 36 -6.30 11.39 11.91
N THR A 37 -5.37 10.45 11.76
CA THR A 37 -4.75 10.12 10.49
C THR A 37 -5.03 8.65 10.19
N TYR A 38 -5.24 8.35 8.90
CA TYR A 38 -5.53 6.99 8.46
C TYR A 38 -4.44 6.48 7.53
N VAL A 39 -4.29 5.16 7.51
CA VAL A 39 -3.31 4.46 6.70
C VAL A 39 -4.04 3.56 5.73
N MET A 40 -3.67 3.61 4.45
CA MET A 40 -4.20 2.70 3.44
C MET A 40 -3.15 1.62 3.17
N PRO A 41 -3.43 0.36 3.51
CA PRO A 41 -2.46 -0.71 3.32
C PRO A 41 -2.50 -1.29 1.91
N PHE A 42 -1.33 -1.70 1.42
CA PHE A 42 -1.16 -2.38 0.14
C PHE A 42 -0.24 -3.58 0.33
N TRP A 43 -0.36 -4.54 -0.58
CA TRP A 43 0.43 -5.77 -0.53
C TRP A 43 1.04 -6.07 -1.90
N SER A 44 2.25 -6.60 -1.89
CA SER A 44 2.91 -7.03 -3.13
C SER A 44 2.48 -8.43 -3.56
N LYS A 45 1.88 -9.21 -2.65
CA LYS A 45 1.41 -10.57 -2.93
C LYS A 45 -0.04 -10.72 -2.55
N GLU A 46 -0.80 -11.47 -3.35
CA GLU A 46 -2.17 -11.82 -3.02
C GLU A 46 -2.24 -12.87 -1.90
N SER A 47 -1.21 -13.70 -1.79
CA SER A 47 -1.18 -14.78 -0.82
C SER A 47 -1.29 -14.24 0.61
N GLY A 48 -2.16 -14.82 1.39
CA GLY A 48 -2.40 -14.39 2.77
C GLY A 48 -3.49 -13.35 2.93
N LEU A 49 -3.91 -12.67 1.86
CA LEU A 49 -4.96 -11.66 1.98
C LEU A 49 -6.31 -12.27 2.38
N ALA A 50 -6.56 -13.51 1.96
CA ALA A 50 -7.79 -14.20 2.35
C ALA A 50 -7.91 -14.37 3.87
N LYS A 51 -6.78 -14.43 4.57
CA LYS A 51 -6.76 -14.55 6.03
C LYS A 51 -7.12 -13.23 6.70
N ILE A 52 -6.92 -12.12 6.01
CA ILE A 52 -7.26 -10.80 6.50
C ILE A 52 -8.75 -10.53 6.30
N CYS A 53 -9.32 -11.04 5.20
CA CYS A 53 -10.72 -10.83 4.83
C CYS A 53 -11.66 -11.71 5.64
N THR A 54 -11.57 -11.64 6.95
CA THR A 54 -12.41 -12.38 7.90
C THR A 54 -12.87 -11.43 9.00
N ASP A 55 -13.87 -11.85 9.76
CA ASP A 55 -14.44 -11.06 10.88
C ASP A 55 -14.81 -9.65 10.44
N ASP A 56 -14.15 -8.62 10.97
CA ASP A 56 -14.46 -7.23 10.65
C ASP A 56 -14.17 -6.87 9.21
N TRP A 57 -13.32 -7.68 8.52
CA TRP A 57 -12.90 -7.43 7.14
C TRP A 57 -13.50 -8.41 6.15
N GLN A 58 -14.55 -9.14 6.56
CA GLN A 58 -15.16 -10.19 5.72
C GLN A 58 -15.77 -9.63 4.43
N ASP A 59 -16.17 -8.37 4.41
CA ASP A 59 -16.77 -7.74 3.24
C ASP A 59 -15.73 -7.16 2.28
N TYR A 60 -14.45 -7.26 2.63
CA TYR A 60 -13.36 -6.77 1.81
C TYR A 60 -12.78 -7.87 0.95
N LYS A 61 -12.30 -7.51 -0.23
CA LYS A 61 -11.68 -8.44 -1.16
C LYS A 61 -10.39 -7.85 -1.72
N PRO A 62 -9.42 -8.71 -2.09
CA PRO A 62 -8.22 -8.23 -2.78
C PRO A 62 -8.58 -7.59 -4.11
N VAL A 63 -7.97 -6.45 -4.39
CA VAL A 63 -8.15 -5.72 -5.66
C VAL A 63 -6.78 -5.50 -6.26
N LYS A 64 -6.62 -5.92 -7.51
CA LYS A 64 -5.37 -5.71 -8.23
C LYS A 64 -5.27 -4.27 -8.71
N ILE A 65 -4.12 -3.65 -8.48
CA ILE A 65 -3.84 -2.29 -8.87
C ILE A 65 -2.60 -2.33 -9.76
N THR A 66 -2.67 -1.76 -10.96
CA THR A 66 -1.51 -1.72 -11.83
C THR A 66 -0.44 -0.80 -11.26
N PHE A 67 0.81 -1.11 -11.56
CA PHE A 67 1.93 -0.29 -11.11
C PHE A 67 1.81 1.16 -11.57
N ASP A 68 1.43 1.36 -12.84
CA ASP A 68 1.27 2.70 -13.39
C ASP A 68 0.19 3.50 -12.66
N SER A 69 -0.95 2.88 -12.40
CA SER A 69 -2.04 3.51 -11.66
C SER A 69 -1.62 3.85 -10.23
N PHE A 70 -0.85 2.97 -9.61
CA PHE A 70 -0.33 3.19 -8.27
C PHE A 70 0.52 4.46 -8.20
N LEU A 71 1.43 4.64 -9.16
CA LEU A 71 2.30 5.82 -9.21
C LEU A 71 1.52 7.09 -9.57
N ASP A 72 0.68 7.01 -10.61
CA ASP A 72 0.06 8.20 -11.18
C ASP A 72 -1.17 8.67 -10.42
N ASP A 73 -1.93 7.72 -9.87
CA ASP A 73 -3.22 8.04 -9.25
C ASP A 73 -3.22 7.84 -7.73
N TRP A 74 -2.77 6.68 -7.26
CA TRP A 74 -2.92 6.31 -5.85
C TRP A 74 -2.00 7.08 -4.92
N LEU A 75 -0.71 7.13 -5.22
CA LEU A 75 0.24 7.82 -4.34
C LEU A 75 -0.05 9.32 -4.30
N VAL A 76 -0.34 9.90 -5.44
CA VAL A 76 -0.66 11.33 -5.52
C VAL A 76 -1.98 11.63 -4.81
N GLY A 77 -2.99 10.80 -5.04
CA GLY A 77 -4.30 10.97 -4.38
C GLY A 77 -4.20 10.84 -2.87
N MET A 78 -3.44 9.85 -2.38
CA MET A 78 -3.24 9.67 -0.94
C MET A 78 -2.52 10.86 -0.32
N HIS A 79 -1.52 11.41 -1.02
CA HIS A 79 -0.83 12.61 -0.55
C HIS A 79 -1.80 13.78 -0.42
N ASN A 80 -2.63 14.00 -1.44
CA ASN A 80 -3.59 15.09 -1.45
C ASN A 80 -4.64 14.94 -0.34
N ASP A 81 -4.99 13.70 0.00
CA ASP A 81 -5.98 13.38 1.04
C ASP A 81 -5.35 13.25 2.44
N LEU A 82 -4.06 13.50 2.55
CA LEU A 82 -3.32 13.43 3.81
C LEU A 82 -3.35 12.04 4.44
N LEU A 83 -3.31 10.99 3.60
CA LEU A 83 -3.27 9.61 4.04
C LEU A 83 -1.83 9.10 4.10
N LEU A 84 -1.61 8.11 4.97
CA LEU A 84 -0.35 7.38 5.00
C LEU A 84 -0.52 6.05 4.28
N ILE A 85 0.59 5.40 3.96
CA ILE A 85 0.58 4.12 3.25
C ILE A 85 1.25 3.04 4.10
N GLY A 86 0.64 1.84 4.13
CA GLY A 86 1.22 0.66 4.75
C GLY A 86 1.61 -0.33 3.66
N LEU A 87 2.73 -1.02 3.84
CA LEU A 87 3.26 -1.94 2.82
C LEU A 87 3.47 -3.33 3.42
N ASP A 88 2.86 -4.34 2.80
CA ASP A 88 3.01 -5.75 3.17
C ASP A 88 2.73 -6.02 4.66
N TRP A 89 1.69 -5.40 5.19
CA TRP A 89 1.28 -5.60 6.58
C TRP A 89 0.84 -7.05 6.81
N ASP A 90 0.94 -7.49 8.07
CA ASP A 90 0.52 -8.83 8.48
C ASP A 90 -0.99 -8.91 8.71
N THR A 91 -1.44 -10.07 9.19
CA THR A 91 -2.87 -10.30 9.42
C THR A 91 -3.46 -9.46 10.54
N ASN A 92 -2.62 -8.82 11.35
CA ASN A 92 -3.08 -7.90 12.39
C ASN A 92 -3.33 -6.50 11.85
N LEU A 93 -3.10 -6.28 10.55
CA LEU A 93 -3.24 -4.98 9.90
C LEU A 93 -2.46 -3.89 10.62
N SER A 94 -1.22 -4.20 10.91
CA SER A 94 -0.31 -3.25 11.52
C SER A 94 1.08 -3.43 10.93
N GLY A 95 1.87 -2.38 10.98
CA GLY A 95 3.21 -2.37 10.46
C GLY A 95 3.71 -0.95 10.30
N GLU A 96 4.72 -0.78 9.50
CA GLU A 96 5.29 0.54 9.27
C GLU A 96 4.38 1.40 8.40
N GLU A 97 4.37 2.69 8.71
CA GLU A 97 3.56 3.70 8.02
C GLU A 97 4.48 4.67 7.33
N TYR A 98 4.17 4.99 6.07
CA TYR A 98 5.01 5.87 5.25
C TYR A 98 4.19 6.99 4.63
N GLU A 99 4.86 8.09 4.31
CA GLU A 99 4.28 9.15 3.50
C GLU A 99 4.23 8.71 2.04
N PRO A 100 3.12 8.93 1.32
CA PRO A 100 3.03 8.51 -0.09
C PRO A 100 4.13 9.08 -0.99
N LEU A 101 4.51 10.35 -0.78
CA LEU A 101 5.56 10.96 -1.61
C LEU A 101 6.94 10.35 -1.34
N ASP A 102 7.19 9.88 -0.11
CA ASP A 102 8.45 9.18 0.19
C ASP A 102 8.53 7.87 -0.59
N ILE A 103 7.39 7.16 -0.71
CA ILE A 103 7.33 5.93 -1.48
C ILE A 103 7.56 6.23 -2.97
N LEU A 104 6.95 7.30 -3.48
CA LEU A 104 7.10 7.71 -4.86
C LEU A 104 8.57 8.02 -5.18
N GLU A 105 9.24 8.79 -4.33
CA GLU A 105 10.65 9.12 -4.49
C GLU A 105 11.53 7.88 -4.47
N TYR A 106 11.23 6.97 -3.55
CA TYR A 106 11.98 5.72 -3.44
C TYR A 106 11.87 4.89 -4.71
N ILE A 107 10.65 4.77 -5.25
CA ILE A 107 10.41 4.01 -6.48
C ILE A 107 11.11 4.67 -7.66
N GLU A 108 11.01 5.99 -7.79
CA GLU A 108 11.65 6.72 -8.87
C GLU A 108 13.18 6.57 -8.84
N GLY A 109 13.75 6.66 -7.64
CA GLY A 109 15.18 6.45 -7.47
C GLY A 109 15.60 5.05 -7.87
N TYR A 110 14.81 4.06 -7.49
CA TYR A 110 15.08 2.66 -7.83
C TYR A 110 15.02 2.43 -9.34
N MET A 111 13.99 2.98 -10.00
CA MET A 111 13.78 2.83 -11.44
C MET A 111 14.90 3.51 -12.24
N ASN A 112 15.42 4.60 -11.73
CA ASN A 112 16.47 5.37 -12.40
C ASN A 112 17.86 4.80 -12.13
N GLY A 113 17.96 3.73 -11.35
CA GLY A 113 19.24 3.13 -11.00
C GLY A 113 20.05 3.97 -10.02
N VAL A 114 19.42 4.93 -9.37
CA VAL A 114 20.08 5.77 -8.37
C VAL A 114 20.13 5.01 -7.05
N SER A 115 21.30 4.97 -6.44
CA SER A 115 21.45 4.35 -5.12
C SER A 115 20.73 5.20 -4.09
N VAL A 116 19.76 4.61 -3.41
CA VAL A 116 18.98 5.28 -2.38
C VAL A 116 19.53 4.80 -1.03
N GLU A 117 20.48 5.52 -0.54
CA GLU A 117 21.14 5.18 0.72
C GLU A 117 20.84 6.18 1.80
#